data_7026675c5e0a50ba6152803e0228b59b
#
_entry.id   7026675c5e0a50ba6152803e0228b59b
#
_cell.length_a   1.000
_cell.length_b   1.000
_cell.length_c   1.000
_cell.angle_alpha   90.00
_cell.angle_beta   90.00
_cell.angle_gamma   90.00
#
_symmetry.space_group_name_H-M   'P 1'
#
loop_
_entity.id
_entity.type
_entity.pdbx_description
1 polymer ?
#
loop_
_entity_poly.entity_id
_entity_poly.type
_entity_poly.pdbx_seq_one_letter_code
_entity_poly.pdbx_strand_id
1 'polypeptide(L)'
;MPDAEHVIMFHAITSGACWAELLDGSAPPLRLSAGDIVVVSLGESHVLSSTPGMRAPEDLNLYYRPSDRPLPFQIRPPEDVGGERTRFACGYLGCDARPFNPILQALPRIFVGRGAQGAGCMAQLFRMAIDETGSCRSGGETVLSKLAELMFVEVVRQYIETLPKDAAGWLSGLRDPHISKALGLLHGRPAEVWTLERLAHEVGLSRSVFADRFQHFVQEAPMQYLTRWRMQLATRLLERQGVGLAQVAAEVGYESEAAFNRAFKKCVGTPPGAWRRGRQTSAQAGVAQ
;
A
#
# COMPACT_ATOMS: atom_id res chain seq x y z
N MET A 1 -12.02 9.27 -7.66
CA MET A 1 -10.63 8.85 -7.40
C MET A 1 -9.95 8.76 -8.74
N PRO A 2 -9.02 9.63 -9.07
CA PRO A 2 -8.35 9.53 -10.34
C PRO A 2 -7.35 8.38 -10.29
N ASP A 3 -7.42 7.49 -11.26
CA ASP A 3 -6.39 6.61 -11.80
C ASP A 3 -5.61 5.63 -10.89
N ALA A 4 -5.97 5.46 -9.62
CA ALA A 4 -5.34 4.43 -8.80
C ALA A 4 -5.84 3.03 -9.19
N GLU A 5 -4.93 2.15 -9.60
CA GLU A 5 -5.28 0.75 -9.91
C GLU A 5 -5.76 -0.03 -8.70
N HIS A 6 -5.33 0.41 -7.53
CA HIS A 6 -5.61 -0.24 -6.26
C HIS A 6 -5.75 0.78 -5.15
N VAL A 7 -6.64 0.50 -4.22
CA VAL A 7 -6.95 1.38 -3.09
C VAL A 7 -6.79 0.60 -1.79
N ILE A 8 -5.94 1.12 -0.92
CA ILE A 8 -5.85 0.71 0.47
C ILE A 8 -6.79 1.60 1.27
N MET A 9 -7.76 1.03 1.95
CA MET A 9 -8.67 1.79 2.81
C MET A 9 -8.20 1.76 4.26
N PHE A 10 -8.43 2.84 4.99
CA PHE A 10 -8.18 2.87 6.43
C PHE A 10 -9.25 3.65 7.19
N HIS A 11 -9.45 3.27 8.45
CA HIS A 11 -10.32 3.96 9.38
C HIS A 11 -9.58 4.19 10.70
N ALA A 12 -9.47 5.45 11.08
CA ALA A 12 -8.81 5.89 12.31
C ALA A 12 -9.88 6.21 13.36
N ILE A 13 -9.94 5.46 14.44
CA ILE A 13 -10.97 5.62 15.49
C ILE A 13 -10.60 6.80 16.38
N THR A 14 -11.39 7.87 16.32
CA THR A 14 -11.12 9.10 17.09
C THR A 14 -11.79 9.11 18.46
N SER A 15 -12.91 8.40 18.63
CA SER A 15 -13.55 8.20 19.94
C SER A 15 -14.46 6.98 19.94
N GLY A 16 -14.71 6.38 21.11
CA GLY A 16 -15.53 5.19 21.26
C GLY A 16 -14.81 3.90 20.92
N ALA A 17 -15.57 2.86 20.61
CA ALA A 17 -15.07 1.54 20.23
C ALA A 17 -16.03 0.86 19.25
N CYS A 18 -15.52 0.03 18.38
CA CYS A 18 -16.29 -0.75 17.40
C CYS A 18 -15.58 -2.05 17.04
N TRP A 19 -16.19 -2.79 16.14
CA TRP A 19 -15.62 -3.99 15.52
C TRP A 19 -15.47 -3.76 14.02
N ALA A 20 -14.36 -4.23 13.45
CA ALA A 20 -14.13 -4.26 12.00
C ALA A 20 -14.14 -5.71 11.50
N GLU A 21 -14.83 -5.96 10.40
CA GLU A 21 -14.96 -7.29 9.80
C GLU A 21 -14.88 -7.20 8.27
N LEU A 22 -14.24 -8.19 7.64
CA LEU A 22 -14.40 -8.43 6.22
C LEU A 22 -15.75 -9.12 5.97
N LEU A 23 -16.48 -8.69 4.93
CA LEU A 23 -17.82 -9.22 4.66
C LEU A 23 -17.83 -10.69 4.24
N ASP A 24 -16.73 -11.19 3.69
CA ASP A 24 -16.58 -12.59 3.28
C ASP A 24 -16.22 -13.54 4.43
N GLY A 25 -16.03 -13.01 5.65
CA GLY A 25 -15.69 -13.80 6.83
C GLY A 25 -14.29 -14.44 6.80
N SER A 26 -13.41 -14.03 5.89
CA SER A 26 -12.07 -14.63 5.73
C SER A 26 -11.09 -14.29 6.85
N ALA A 27 -11.45 -13.35 7.73
CA ALA A 27 -10.68 -12.97 8.91
C ALA A 27 -11.59 -12.82 10.14
N PRO A 28 -11.10 -13.09 11.35
CA PRO A 28 -11.88 -12.88 12.56
C PRO A 28 -12.17 -11.38 12.77
N PRO A 29 -13.29 -11.04 13.44
CA PRO A 29 -13.60 -9.68 13.83
C PRO A 29 -12.48 -9.04 14.67
N LEU A 30 -12.13 -7.80 14.35
CA LEU A 30 -11.10 -7.03 15.06
C LEU A 30 -11.75 -5.97 15.94
N ARG A 31 -11.53 -6.03 17.27
CA ARG A 31 -11.96 -4.97 18.15
C ARG A 31 -11.07 -3.74 18.01
N LEU A 32 -11.71 -2.58 17.86
CA LEU A 32 -11.08 -1.27 17.72
C LEU A 32 -11.52 -0.36 18.86
N SER A 33 -10.61 0.48 19.29
CA SER A 33 -10.82 1.52 20.32
C SER A 33 -10.25 2.85 19.84
N ALA A 34 -10.60 3.94 20.51
CA ALA A 34 -10.04 5.25 20.20
C ALA A 34 -8.51 5.21 20.15
N GLY A 35 -7.94 5.73 19.08
CA GLY A 35 -6.51 5.70 18.79
C GLY A 35 -6.05 4.50 17.93
N ASP A 36 -6.93 3.55 17.62
CA ASP A 36 -6.61 2.47 16.69
C ASP A 36 -6.85 2.88 15.24
N ILE A 37 -6.04 2.32 14.33
CA ILE A 37 -6.19 2.50 12.89
C ILE A 37 -6.33 1.11 12.27
N VAL A 38 -7.48 0.81 11.70
CA VAL A 38 -7.66 -0.41 10.90
C VAL A 38 -7.36 -0.12 9.44
N VAL A 39 -6.64 -1.03 8.81
CA VAL A 39 -6.26 -0.98 7.39
C VAL A 39 -6.85 -2.18 6.67
N VAL A 40 -7.50 -1.93 5.53
CA VAL A 40 -8.00 -2.93 4.59
C VAL A 40 -7.16 -2.83 3.32
N SER A 41 -6.25 -3.79 3.13
CA SER A 41 -5.12 -3.66 2.19
C SER A 41 -5.50 -3.81 0.74
N LEU A 42 -6.54 -4.60 0.44
CA LEU A 42 -6.93 -4.94 -0.93
C LEU A 42 -8.26 -4.31 -1.36
N GLY A 43 -8.73 -3.30 -0.62
CA GLY A 43 -9.98 -2.59 -0.94
C GLY A 43 -11.23 -3.46 -0.79
N GLU A 44 -11.14 -4.53 0.01
CA GLU A 44 -12.26 -5.45 0.20
C GLU A 44 -13.45 -4.80 0.91
N SER A 45 -14.63 -5.33 0.63
CA SER A 45 -15.85 -4.95 1.34
C SER A 45 -15.75 -5.34 2.82
N HIS A 46 -15.97 -4.35 3.67
CA HIS A 46 -15.84 -4.50 5.12
C HIS A 46 -16.90 -3.66 5.84
N VAL A 47 -17.09 -3.95 7.11
CA VAL A 47 -18.07 -3.25 7.96
C VAL A 47 -17.42 -2.83 9.27
N LEU A 48 -17.80 -1.64 9.75
CA LEU A 48 -17.58 -1.19 11.12
C LEU A 48 -18.93 -1.26 11.85
N SER A 49 -18.99 -1.98 12.97
CA SER A 49 -20.24 -2.25 13.71
C SER A 49 -20.02 -2.19 15.22
N SER A 50 -21.09 -2.01 15.98
CA SER A 50 -21.03 -2.03 17.47
C SER A 50 -20.83 -3.44 18.03
N THR A 51 -21.28 -4.48 17.30
CA THR A 51 -21.13 -5.89 17.68
C THR A 51 -20.75 -6.72 16.47
N PRO A 52 -19.95 -7.79 16.62
CA PRO A 52 -19.62 -8.70 15.53
C PRO A 52 -20.88 -9.27 14.87
N GLY A 53 -20.83 -9.39 13.54
CA GLY A 53 -21.94 -9.94 12.76
C GLY A 53 -23.09 -8.99 12.48
N MET A 54 -23.12 -7.81 13.09
CA MET A 54 -24.16 -6.81 12.81
C MET A 54 -24.03 -6.30 11.38
N ARG A 55 -25.16 -6.18 10.71
CA ARG A 55 -25.26 -5.62 9.35
C ARG A 55 -26.40 -4.61 9.30
N ALA A 56 -26.22 -3.58 8.51
CA ALA A 56 -27.24 -2.61 8.16
C ALA A 56 -27.36 -2.53 6.63
N PRO A 57 -28.51 -2.12 6.08
CA PRO A 57 -28.62 -1.80 4.67
C PRO A 57 -27.57 -0.74 4.28
N GLU A 58 -26.95 -0.93 3.13
CA GLU A 58 -25.99 0.04 2.59
C GLU A 58 -26.74 1.30 2.14
N ASP A 59 -26.35 2.45 2.68
CA ASP A 59 -26.83 3.75 2.19
C ASP A 59 -25.65 4.51 1.56
N LEU A 60 -25.49 4.32 0.26
CA LEU A 60 -24.41 4.96 -0.50
C LEU A 60 -24.54 6.49 -0.54
N ASN A 61 -25.75 7.04 -0.29
CA ASN A 61 -25.96 8.49 -0.27
C ASN A 61 -25.24 9.15 0.90
N LEU A 62 -25.01 8.44 2.01
CA LEU A 62 -24.23 8.94 3.14
C LEU A 62 -22.76 9.23 2.76
N TYR A 63 -22.25 8.50 1.76
CA TYR A 63 -20.85 8.60 1.32
C TYR A 63 -20.70 9.46 0.07
N TYR A 64 -21.80 9.97 -0.47
CA TYR A 64 -21.74 10.86 -1.62
C TYR A 64 -21.16 12.20 -1.23
N ARG A 65 -19.98 12.49 -1.78
CA ARG A 65 -19.34 13.80 -1.63
C ARG A 65 -19.85 14.74 -2.75
N PRO A 66 -20.50 15.85 -2.41
CA PRO A 66 -20.76 16.91 -3.38
C PRO A 66 -19.44 17.41 -3.99
N SER A 67 -19.42 17.65 -5.30
CA SER A 67 -18.21 18.08 -6.03
C SER A 67 -17.63 19.41 -5.56
N ASP A 68 -18.44 20.25 -4.92
CA ASP A 68 -18.08 21.55 -4.36
C ASP A 68 -17.49 21.51 -2.93
N ARG A 69 -17.47 20.35 -2.30
CA ARG A 69 -16.91 20.20 -0.94
C ARG A 69 -15.47 19.68 -0.97
N PRO A 70 -14.52 20.43 -0.40
CA PRO A 70 -13.15 19.95 -0.22
C PRO A 70 -13.10 18.80 0.78
N LEU A 71 -12.03 18.00 0.75
CA LEU A 71 -11.71 17.05 1.80
C LEU A 71 -11.02 17.78 2.97
N PRO A 72 -11.23 17.33 4.21
CA PRO A 72 -12.16 16.28 4.65
C PRO A 72 -13.61 16.79 4.73
N PHE A 73 -14.59 15.93 4.49
CA PHE A 73 -15.98 16.25 4.76
C PHE A 73 -16.55 15.35 5.86
N GLN A 74 -17.55 15.85 6.61
CA GLN A 74 -18.15 15.11 7.70
C GLN A 74 -19.40 14.39 7.22
N ILE A 75 -19.45 13.08 7.48
CA ILE A 75 -20.66 12.28 7.36
C ILE A 75 -21.36 12.31 8.73
N ARG A 76 -22.58 12.82 8.75
CA ARG A 76 -23.41 12.83 9.96
C ARG A 76 -24.53 11.83 9.78
N PRO A 77 -24.60 10.77 10.59
CA PRO A 77 -25.78 9.90 10.57
C PRO A 77 -27.02 10.70 11.02
N PRO A 78 -28.24 10.27 10.66
CA PRO A 78 -29.47 10.85 11.17
C PRO A 78 -29.40 11.02 12.69
N GLU A 79 -29.91 12.14 13.20
CA GLU A 79 -30.04 12.39 14.64
C GLU A 79 -30.96 11.34 15.21
N ASP A 80 -30.66 10.75 16.32
CA ASP A 80 -31.55 9.87 17.09
C ASP A 80 -31.30 8.36 17.06
N VAL A 81 -30.07 7.96 17.07
CA VAL A 81 -29.74 6.60 17.48
C VAL A 81 -29.15 6.69 18.90
N GLY A 82 -29.91 6.37 19.91
CA GLY A 82 -29.42 6.30 21.30
C GLY A 82 -28.29 5.27 21.41
N GLY A 83 -27.38 5.48 22.40
CA GLY A 83 -26.29 4.55 22.69
C GLY A 83 -24.90 5.17 22.61
N GLU A 84 -23.88 4.35 22.83
CA GLU A 84 -22.48 4.75 22.70
C GLU A 84 -22.15 5.05 21.23
N ARG A 85 -21.52 6.20 21.00
CA ARG A 85 -21.14 6.63 19.63
C ARG A 85 -19.66 6.40 19.39
N THR A 86 -19.36 5.81 18.26
CA THR A 86 -17.99 5.74 17.75
C THR A 86 -17.80 6.77 16.65
N ARG A 87 -16.70 7.54 16.75
CA ARG A 87 -16.28 8.47 15.69
C ARG A 87 -14.99 7.96 15.06
N PHE A 88 -14.93 8.06 13.76
CA PHE A 88 -13.74 7.66 13.01
C PHE A 88 -13.55 8.54 11.78
N ALA A 89 -12.30 8.68 11.38
CA ALA A 89 -11.92 9.29 10.11
C ALA A 89 -11.60 8.19 9.09
N CYS A 90 -12.20 8.27 7.92
CA CYS A 90 -11.89 7.36 6.81
C CYS A 90 -10.94 8.03 5.83
N GLY A 91 -10.04 7.25 5.28
CA GLY A 91 -9.18 7.67 4.19
C GLY A 91 -8.80 6.49 3.30
N TYR A 92 -8.11 6.82 2.23
CA TYR A 92 -7.60 5.84 1.31
C TYR A 92 -6.25 6.27 0.74
N LEU A 93 -5.45 5.27 0.38
CA LEU A 93 -4.18 5.44 -0.32
C LEU A 93 -4.28 4.74 -1.67
N GLY A 94 -4.10 5.50 -2.74
CA GLY A 94 -3.99 4.94 -4.08
C GLY A 94 -2.58 4.39 -4.32
N CYS A 95 -2.47 3.23 -4.91
CA CYS A 95 -1.18 2.65 -5.28
C CYS A 95 -1.27 1.78 -6.54
N ASP A 96 -0.11 1.52 -7.15
CA ASP A 96 -0.01 0.61 -8.29
C ASP A 96 0.11 -0.82 -7.77
N ALA A 97 -0.84 -1.67 -8.15
CA ALA A 97 -0.83 -3.08 -7.80
C ALA A 97 -0.08 -3.94 -8.82
N ARG A 98 -0.06 -3.54 -10.07
CA ARG A 98 0.47 -4.29 -11.21
C ARG A 98 1.68 -3.61 -11.84
N PRO A 99 2.59 -4.40 -12.42
CA PRO A 99 2.64 -5.85 -12.48
C PRO A 99 3.12 -6.50 -11.17
N PHE A 100 3.67 -5.70 -10.23
CA PHE A 100 4.26 -6.22 -9.01
C PHE A 100 4.30 -5.17 -7.89
N ASN A 101 3.65 -5.45 -6.77
CA ASN A 101 3.76 -4.65 -5.56
C ASN A 101 4.01 -5.58 -4.35
N PRO A 102 5.26 -5.68 -3.86
CA PRO A 102 5.62 -6.62 -2.80
C PRO A 102 4.91 -6.31 -1.47
N ILE A 103 4.63 -5.05 -1.18
CA ILE A 103 3.90 -4.66 0.03
C ILE A 103 2.48 -5.22 0.00
N LEU A 104 1.73 -4.95 -1.08
CA LEU A 104 0.35 -5.42 -1.22
C LEU A 104 0.24 -6.95 -1.17
N GLN A 105 1.23 -7.66 -1.74
CA GLN A 105 1.25 -9.11 -1.74
C GLN A 105 1.56 -9.70 -0.36
N ALA A 106 2.22 -8.94 0.51
CA ALA A 106 2.69 -9.41 1.80
C ALA A 106 1.83 -8.94 2.99
N LEU A 107 1.03 -7.88 2.81
CA LEU A 107 0.12 -7.40 3.85
C LEU A 107 -1.07 -8.32 4.05
N PRO A 108 -1.55 -8.52 5.30
CA PRO A 108 -2.83 -9.18 5.54
C PRO A 108 -3.97 -8.33 4.97
N ARG A 109 -5.07 -8.97 4.63
CA ARG A 109 -6.26 -8.33 4.05
C ARG A 109 -6.84 -7.25 4.96
N ILE A 110 -6.81 -7.48 6.28
CA ILE A 110 -7.20 -6.52 7.31
C ILE A 110 -6.25 -6.63 8.50
N PHE A 111 -5.79 -5.51 9.04
CA PHE A 111 -4.94 -5.45 10.22
C PHE A 111 -5.06 -4.12 10.95
N VAL A 112 -4.52 -4.04 12.16
CA VAL A 112 -4.70 -2.87 13.05
C VAL A 112 -3.35 -2.35 13.52
N GLY A 113 -3.15 -1.05 13.39
CA GLY A 113 -2.15 -0.29 14.14
C GLY A 113 -2.73 0.18 15.45
N ARG A 114 -2.02 -0.06 16.53
CA ARG A 114 -2.42 0.25 17.90
C ARG A 114 -1.64 1.45 18.44
N GLY A 115 -2.19 2.09 19.46
CA GLY A 115 -1.39 2.99 20.31
C GLY A 115 -1.26 4.44 19.84
N ALA A 116 -2.24 4.98 19.12
CA ALA A 116 -2.30 6.43 18.93
C ALA A 116 -2.55 7.19 20.25
N GLN A 117 -2.72 6.48 21.37
CA GLN A 117 -2.76 7.04 22.71
C GLN A 117 -1.35 7.01 23.32
N GLY A 118 -0.86 8.15 23.79
CA GLY A 118 0.48 8.26 24.40
C GLY A 118 1.42 9.25 23.72
N ALA A 119 2.72 9.05 23.87
CA ALA A 119 3.76 9.96 23.38
C ALA A 119 4.50 9.47 22.12
N GLY A 120 4.15 8.30 21.57
CA GLY A 120 4.81 7.70 20.42
C GLY A 120 4.54 8.45 19.09
N CYS A 121 5.27 8.08 18.05
CA CYS A 121 5.16 8.69 16.71
C CYS A 121 3.72 8.63 16.19
N MET A 122 3.06 7.47 16.28
CA MET A 122 1.67 7.28 15.86
C MET A 122 0.72 8.27 16.57
N ALA A 123 0.87 8.45 17.89
CA ALA A 123 0.04 9.37 18.66
C ALA A 123 0.21 10.84 18.24
N GLN A 124 1.43 11.23 17.84
CA GLN A 124 1.69 12.58 17.34
C GLN A 124 1.05 12.80 15.97
N LEU A 125 1.25 11.85 15.03
CA LEU A 125 0.66 11.91 13.70
C LEU A 125 -0.87 11.96 13.77
N PHE A 126 -1.45 11.16 14.67
CA PHE A 126 -2.90 11.09 14.87
C PHE A 126 -3.47 12.40 15.40
N ARG A 127 -2.82 13.02 16.40
CA ARG A 127 -3.21 14.34 16.91
C ARG A 127 -3.14 15.41 15.82
N MET A 128 -2.04 15.45 15.06
CA MET A 128 -1.90 16.41 13.95
C MET A 128 -3.01 16.23 12.91
N ALA A 129 -3.40 14.99 12.60
CA ALA A 129 -4.48 14.73 11.65
C ALA A 129 -5.84 15.21 12.20
N ILE A 130 -6.13 14.99 13.49
CA ILE A 130 -7.36 15.49 14.13
C ILE A 130 -7.39 17.02 14.14
N ASP A 131 -6.31 17.67 14.51
CA ASP A 131 -6.21 19.14 14.56
C ASP A 131 -6.39 19.74 13.16
N GLU A 132 -5.81 19.12 12.12
CA GLU A 132 -5.95 19.58 10.75
C GLU A 132 -7.38 19.42 10.22
N THR A 133 -8.06 18.30 10.54
CA THR A 133 -9.46 18.09 10.15
C THR A 133 -10.42 19.11 10.75
N GLY A 134 -10.08 19.66 11.93
CA GLY A 134 -10.90 20.69 12.61
C GLY A 134 -10.63 22.12 12.16
N SER A 135 -9.52 22.41 11.47
CA SER A 135 -9.01 23.76 11.30
C SER A 135 -9.35 24.43 9.95
N CYS A 136 -9.80 23.69 8.94
CA CYS A 136 -10.12 24.17 7.58
C CYS A 136 -9.08 25.14 6.98
N ARG A 137 -7.79 24.90 7.22
CA ARG A 137 -6.68 25.75 6.74
C ARG A 137 -6.38 25.49 5.27
N SER A 138 -5.87 26.51 4.56
CA SER A 138 -5.35 26.33 3.21
C SER A 138 -4.24 25.28 3.17
N GLY A 139 -4.32 24.33 2.23
CA GLY A 139 -3.37 23.22 2.14
C GLY A 139 -3.66 22.04 3.06
N GLY A 140 -4.74 22.07 3.84
CA GLY A 140 -5.12 21.01 4.78
C GLY A 140 -5.26 19.64 4.13
N GLU A 141 -5.82 19.54 2.93
CA GLU A 141 -5.91 18.29 2.18
C GLU A 141 -4.52 17.68 1.89
N THR A 142 -3.55 18.53 1.51
CA THR A 142 -2.16 18.07 1.28
C THR A 142 -1.52 17.59 2.58
N VAL A 143 -1.72 18.31 3.68
CA VAL A 143 -1.18 17.91 5.00
C VAL A 143 -1.79 16.57 5.42
N LEU A 144 -3.11 16.42 5.34
CA LEU A 144 -3.81 15.17 5.68
C LEU A 144 -3.35 13.99 4.80
N SER A 145 -3.13 14.22 3.50
CA SER A 145 -2.58 13.19 2.61
C SER A 145 -1.21 12.70 3.08
N LYS A 146 -0.31 13.62 3.45
CA LYS A 146 1.03 13.24 3.95
C LYS A 146 0.98 12.57 5.32
N LEU A 147 0.11 13.01 6.20
CA LEU A 147 -0.10 12.36 7.48
C LEU A 147 -0.66 10.94 7.31
N ALA A 148 -1.58 10.72 6.39
CA ALA A 148 -2.12 9.40 6.06
C ALA A 148 -1.04 8.43 5.56
N GLU A 149 -0.15 8.90 4.66
CA GLU A 149 1.00 8.11 4.18
C GLU A 149 1.93 7.72 5.35
N LEU A 150 2.27 8.67 6.23
CA LEU A 150 3.14 8.42 7.39
C LEU A 150 2.49 7.47 8.40
N MET A 151 1.20 7.65 8.69
CA MET A 151 0.45 6.75 9.57
C MET A 151 0.39 5.33 9.00
N PHE A 152 0.18 5.18 7.69
CA PHE A 152 0.22 3.87 7.04
C PHE A 152 1.59 3.18 7.21
N VAL A 153 2.69 3.91 6.98
CA VAL A 153 4.05 3.37 7.19
C VAL A 153 4.22 2.91 8.64
N GLU A 154 3.73 3.68 9.61
CA GLU A 154 3.86 3.33 11.02
C GLU A 154 2.99 2.12 11.40
N VAL A 155 1.77 2.01 10.88
CA VAL A 155 0.91 0.82 11.06
C VAL A 155 1.58 -0.43 10.49
N VAL A 156 2.20 -0.33 9.30
CA VAL A 156 2.95 -1.44 8.69
C VAL A 156 4.16 -1.82 9.55
N ARG A 157 4.91 -0.84 10.09
CA ARG A 157 6.03 -1.11 11.02
C ARG A 157 5.58 -1.87 12.26
N GLN A 158 4.51 -1.41 12.90
CA GLN A 158 3.93 -2.11 14.06
C GLN A 158 3.52 -3.53 13.70
N TYR A 159 2.88 -3.72 12.54
CA TYR A 159 2.52 -5.06 12.09
C TYR A 159 3.74 -5.95 11.92
N ILE A 160 4.80 -5.45 11.27
CA ILE A 160 6.06 -6.18 11.11
C ILE A 160 6.65 -6.61 12.47
N GLU A 161 6.55 -5.77 13.49
CA GLU A 161 7.02 -6.08 14.85
C GLU A 161 6.24 -7.21 15.52
N THR A 162 4.96 -7.39 15.16
CA THR A 162 4.12 -8.49 15.68
C THR A 162 4.43 -9.85 15.05
N LEU A 163 5.13 -9.87 13.90
CA LEU A 163 5.44 -11.13 13.21
C LEU A 163 6.41 -11.99 14.04
N PRO A 164 6.24 -13.32 14.06
CA PRO A 164 7.21 -14.23 14.65
C PRO A 164 8.61 -14.00 14.06
N LYS A 165 9.67 -14.20 14.86
CA LYS A 165 11.05 -13.96 14.39
C LYS A 165 11.44 -14.84 13.20
N ASP A 166 10.92 -16.07 13.17
CA ASP A 166 11.23 -17.08 12.15
C ASP A 166 10.15 -17.16 11.05
N ALA A 167 9.21 -16.21 11.03
CA ALA A 167 8.17 -16.20 10.01
C ALA A 167 8.78 -15.99 8.62
N ALA A 168 8.40 -16.84 7.67
CA ALA A 168 8.68 -16.62 6.26
C ALA A 168 7.84 -15.43 5.73
N GLY A 169 8.26 -14.87 4.61
CA GLY A 169 7.52 -13.81 3.93
C GLY A 169 8.28 -12.49 3.85
N TRP A 170 7.93 -11.71 2.86
CA TRP A 170 8.65 -10.48 2.48
C TRP A 170 8.75 -9.46 3.64
N LEU A 171 7.66 -9.25 4.40
CA LEU A 171 7.65 -8.34 5.54
C LEU A 171 8.59 -8.81 6.67
N SER A 172 8.66 -10.11 6.92
CA SER A 172 9.61 -10.69 7.89
C SER A 172 11.05 -10.51 7.41
N GLY A 173 11.29 -10.58 6.10
CA GLY A 173 12.58 -10.32 5.47
C GLY A 173 13.09 -8.91 5.71
N LEU A 174 12.22 -7.92 5.94
CA LEU A 174 12.63 -6.55 6.30
C LEU A 174 13.27 -6.46 7.70
N ARG A 175 13.03 -7.43 8.58
CA ARG A 175 13.67 -7.52 9.91
C ARG A 175 15.01 -8.25 9.86
N ASP A 176 15.25 -9.03 8.81
CA ASP A 176 16.51 -9.71 8.60
C ASP A 176 17.57 -8.74 8.06
N PRO A 177 18.70 -8.53 8.73
CA PRO A 177 19.66 -7.49 8.33
C PRO A 177 20.28 -7.73 6.94
N HIS A 178 20.45 -9.00 6.54
CA HIS A 178 21.02 -9.32 5.24
C HIS A 178 19.99 -9.18 4.12
N ILE A 179 18.77 -9.66 4.34
CA ILE A 179 17.70 -9.58 3.34
C ILE A 179 17.19 -8.16 3.18
N SER A 180 17.02 -7.42 4.28
CA SER A 180 16.64 -6.00 4.25
C SER A 180 17.68 -5.18 3.46
N LYS A 181 18.98 -5.43 3.69
CA LYS A 181 20.06 -4.79 2.93
C LYS A 181 20.01 -5.17 1.44
N ALA A 182 19.79 -6.45 1.12
CA ALA A 182 19.67 -6.91 -0.27
C ALA A 182 18.48 -6.25 -0.99
N LEU A 183 17.30 -6.22 -0.35
CA LEU A 183 16.12 -5.56 -0.90
C LEU A 183 16.38 -4.06 -1.10
N GLY A 184 17.05 -3.39 -0.14
CA GLY A 184 17.44 -1.99 -0.27
C GLY A 184 18.36 -1.73 -1.46
N LEU A 185 19.33 -2.62 -1.72
CA LEU A 185 20.22 -2.54 -2.88
C LEU A 185 19.45 -2.73 -4.19
N LEU A 186 18.59 -3.75 -4.27
CA LEU A 186 17.79 -4.05 -5.46
C LEU A 186 16.79 -2.94 -5.78
N HIS A 187 16.18 -2.35 -4.75
CA HIS A 187 15.21 -1.26 -4.91
C HIS A 187 15.88 0.08 -5.23
N GLY A 188 16.99 0.39 -4.55
CA GLY A 188 17.67 1.67 -4.72
C GLY A 188 18.53 1.77 -5.98
N ARG A 189 18.99 0.62 -6.52
CA ARG A 189 19.89 0.56 -7.68
C ARG A 189 19.45 -0.50 -8.68
N PRO A 190 18.21 -0.45 -9.17
CA PRO A 190 17.66 -1.50 -10.03
C PRO A 190 18.39 -1.64 -11.36
N ALA A 191 18.97 -0.55 -11.90
CA ALA A 191 19.66 -0.56 -13.17
C ALA A 191 21.06 -1.18 -13.11
N GLU A 192 21.64 -1.34 -11.91
CA GLU A 192 22.97 -1.95 -11.79
C GLU A 192 23.00 -3.41 -12.24
N VAL A 193 24.15 -3.84 -12.74
CA VAL A 193 24.39 -5.25 -13.07
C VAL A 193 24.57 -6.03 -11.77
N TRP A 194 23.48 -6.60 -11.29
CA TRP A 194 23.48 -7.48 -10.13
C TRP A 194 23.66 -8.94 -10.55
N THR A 195 24.49 -9.65 -9.82
CA THR A 195 24.58 -11.11 -9.85
C THR A 195 24.32 -11.65 -8.46
N LEU A 196 24.02 -12.94 -8.35
CA LEU A 196 23.81 -13.58 -7.05
C LEU A 196 25.06 -13.49 -6.18
N GLU A 197 26.25 -13.65 -6.79
CA GLU A 197 27.54 -13.54 -6.11
C GLU A 197 27.79 -12.14 -5.58
N ARG A 198 27.53 -11.11 -6.40
CA ARG A 198 27.70 -9.72 -6.00
C ARG A 198 26.76 -9.35 -4.85
N LEU A 199 25.48 -9.74 -4.93
CA LEU A 199 24.54 -9.49 -3.84
C LEU A 199 24.94 -10.18 -2.55
N ALA A 200 25.33 -11.45 -2.63
CA ALA A 200 25.78 -12.21 -1.46
C ALA A 200 27.00 -11.53 -0.81
N HIS A 201 27.99 -11.10 -1.59
CA HIS A 201 29.14 -10.36 -1.11
C HIS A 201 28.76 -9.04 -0.44
N GLU A 202 27.88 -8.26 -1.07
CA GLU A 202 27.41 -6.96 -0.51
C GLU A 202 26.71 -7.11 0.84
N VAL A 203 26.01 -8.21 1.07
CA VAL A 203 25.31 -8.46 2.33
C VAL A 203 26.13 -9.26 3.33
N GLY A 204 27.37 -9.67 2.98
CA GLY A 204 28.28 -10.39 3.86
C GLY A 204 27.93 -11.87 4.07
N LEU A 205 27.37 -12.53 3.07
CA LEU A 205 27.03 -13.96 3.07
C LEU A 205 27.70 -14.71 1.94
N SER A 206 27.83 -16.04 2.10
CA SER A 206 28.16 -16.90 0.96
C SER A 206 26.98 -16.97 -0.01
N ARG A 207 27.28 -17.29 -1.29
CA ARG A 207 26.27 -17.37 -2.36
C ARG A 207 25.11 -18.31 -2.01
N SER A 208 25.40 -19.50 -1.51
CA SER A 208 24.39 -20.51 -1.14
C SER A 208 23.55 -20.05 0.02
N VAL A 209 24.18 -19.59 1.12
CA VAL A 209 23.46 -19.09 2.31
C VAL A 209 22.57 -17.90 1.97
N PHE A 210 23.04 -16.99 1.12
CA PHE A 210 22.23 -15.85 0.67
C PHE A 210 21.03 -16.32 -0.17
N ALA A 211 21.24 -17.22 -1.13
CA ALA A 211 20.15 -17.73 -1.97
C ALA A 211 19.04 -18.40 -1.16
N ASP A 212 19.43 -19.31 -0.24
CA ASP A 212 18.49 -20.03 0.63
C ASP A 212 17.73 -19.07 1.56
N ARG A 213 18.44 -18.12 2.16
CA ARG A 213 17.84 -17.11 3.05
C ARG A 213 16.89 -16.18 2.31
N PHE A 214 17.28 -15.72 1.12
CA PHE A 214 16.41 -14.89 0.28
C PHE A 214 15.15 -15.65 -0.16
N GLN A 215 15.32 -16.92 -0.58
CA GLN A 215 14.19 -17.79 -0.93
C GLN A 215 13.26 -18.02 0.26
N HIS A 216 13.79 -18.20 1.47
CA HIS A 216 12.98 -18.37 2.68
C HIS A 216 12.09 -17.15 2.95
N PHE A 217 12.65 -15.93 2.91
CA PHE A 217 11.90 -14.73 3.23
C PHE A 217 11.09 -14.19 2.04
N VAL A 218 11.66 -14.16 0.86
CA VAL A 218 11.03 -13.49 -0.30
C VAL A 218 10.18 -14.46 -1.13
N GLN A 219 10.36 -15.79 -0.92
CA GLN A 219 9.66 -16.87 -1.61
C GLN A 219 9.95 -16.94 -3.13
N GLU A 220 10.99 -16.26 -3.58
CA GLU A 220 11.48 -16.31 -4.96
C GLU A 220 13.00 -16.05 -5.02
N ALA A 221 13.61 -16.40 -6.15
CA ALA A 221 15.06 -16.18 -6.33
C ALA A 221 15.39 -14.69 -6.51
N PRO A 222 16.55 -14.20 -6.00
CA PRO A 222 16.91 -12.76 -6.05
C PRO A 222 16.84 -12.13 -7.42
N MET A 223 17.30 -12.82 -8.47
CA MET A 223 17.28 -12.29 -9.84
C MET A 223 15.89 -12.29 -10.48
N GLN A 224 15.01 -13.19 -10.05
CA GLN A 224 13.59 -13.16 -10.46
C GLN A 224 12.88 -11.97 -9.80
N TYR A 225 13.11 -11.77 -8.51
CA TYR A 225 12.61 -10.60 -7.79
C TYR A 225 13.04 -9.28 -8.45
N LEU A 226 14.36 -9.14 -8.75
CA LEU A 226 14.87 -7.96 -9.44
C LEU A 226 14.18 -7.74 -10.80
N THR A 227 13.97 -8.81 -11.56
CA THR A 227 13.27 -8.71 -12.84
C THR A 227 11.85 -8.16 -12.67
N ARG A 228 11.09 -8.67 -11.71
CA ARG A 228 9.73 -8.19 -11.41
C ARG A 228 9.75 -6.73 -10.96
N TRP A 229 10.69 -6.36 -10.08
CA TRP A 229 10.85 -4.99 -9.62
C TRP A 229 11.19 -4.03 -10.77
N ARG A 230 12.10 -4.41 -11.67
CA ARG A 230 12.40 -3.64 -12.88
C ARG A 230 11.17 -3.43 -13.76
N MET A 231 10.31 -4.45 -13.89
CA MET A 231 9.06 -4.32 -14.66
C MET A 231 8.07 -3.38 -13.98
N GLN A 232 7.98 -3.39 -12.66
CA GLN A 232 7.17 -2.42 -11.91
C GLN A 232 7.65 -0.98 -12.13
N LEU A 233 8.95 -0.75 -12.12
CA LEU A 233 9.50 0.58 -12.43
C LEU A 233 9.26 0.97 -13.89
N ALA A 234 9.42 0.00 -14.81
CA ALA A 234 9.19 0.24 -16.24
C ALA A 234 7.75 0.68 -16.53
N THR A 235 6.74 0.10 -15.88
CA THR A 235 5.35 0.53 -16.07
C THR A 235 5.14 1.99 -15.70
N ARG A 236 5.70 2.45 -14.58
CA ARG A 236 5.66 3.86 -14.17
C ARG A 236 6.38 4.80 -15.14
N LEU A 237 7.53 4.35 -15.67
CA LEU A 237 8.28 5.13 -16.67
C LEU A 237 7.53 5.21 -18.00
N LEU A 238 6.83 4.14 -18.39
CA LEU A 238 6.03 4.07 -19.60
C LEU A 238 4.80 5.03 -19.57
N GLU A 239 4.32 5.42 -18.41
CA GLU A 239 3.23 6.40 -18.26
C GLU A 239 3.68 7.83 -18.52
N ARG A 240 4.99 8.11 -18.40
CA ARG A 240 5.54 9.44 -18.68
C ARG A 240 5.48 9.74 -20.18
N GLN A 241 4.98 10.91 -20.51
CA GLN A 241 4.95 11.37 -21.90
C GLN A 241 6.37 11.62 -22.43
N GLY A 242 6.59 11.31 -23.70
CA GLY A 242 7.85 11.59 -24.39
C GLY A 242 9.01 10.62 -24.11
N VAL A 243 8.87 9.65 -23.22
CA VAL A 243 9.94 8.69 -22.92
C VAL A 243 9.94 7.54 -23.93
N GLY A 244 11.07 7.32 -24.63
CA GLY A 244 11.26 6.23 -25.59
C GLY A 244 11.43 4.87 -24.93
N LEU A 245 11.10 3.76 -25.62
CA LEU A 245 11.26 2.41 -25.08
C LEU A 245 12.72 2.05 -24.80
N ALA A 246 13.66 2.51 -25.64
CA ALA A 246 15.09 2.34 -25.42
C ALA A 246 15.55 3.04 -24.12
N GLN A 247 15.05 4.23 -23.85
CA GLN A 247 15.35 4.96 -22.62
C GLN A 247 14.80 4.23 -21.41
N VAL A 248 13.53 3.77 -21.44
CA VAL A 248 12.93 2.98 -20.34
C VAL A 248 13.78 1.71 -20.10
N ALA A 249 14.18 1.00 -21.17
CA ALA A 249 15.01 -0.19 -21.05
C ALA A 249 16.32 0.10 -20.31
N ALA A 250 17.02 1.17 -20.68
CA ALA A 250 18.27 1.59 -20.04
C ALA A 250 18.05 1.98 -18.56
N GLU A 251 17.02 2.77 -18.25
CA GLU A 251 16.71 3.21 -16.88
C GLU A 251 16.39 2.06 -15.93
N VAL A 252 15.83 0.96 -16.44
CA VAL A 252 15.57 -0.24 -15.63
C VAL A 252 16.65 -1.32 -15.75
N GLY A 253 17.80 -1.03 -16.39
CA GLY A 253 18.99 -1.87 -16.40
C GLY A 253 18.98 -2.98 -17.45
N TYR A 254 18.39 -2.74 -18.63
CA TYR A 254 18.51 -3.61 -19.80
C TYR A 254 19.44 -2.98 -20.85
N GLU A 255 20.38 -3.78 -21.35
CA GLU A 255 21.35 -3.35 -22.35
C GLU A 255 20.73 -3.11 -23.74
N SER A 256 19.56 -3.71 -24.00
CA SER A 256 18.87 -3.54 -25.28
C SER A 256 17.37 -3.50 -25.13
N GLU A 257 16.72 -2.71 -25.99
CA GLU A 257 15.25 -2.64 -26.08
C GLU A 257 14.64 -4.03 -26.39
N ALA A 258 15.31 -4.85 -27.20
CA ALA A 258 14.83 -6.19 -27.53
C ALA A 258 14.80 -7.13 -26.30
N ALA A 259 15.82 -7.08 -25.44
CA ALA A 259 15.87 -7.85 -24.21
C ALA A 259 14.78 -7.37 -23.22
N PHE A 260 14.63 -6.06 -23.10
CA PHE A 260 13.56 -5.44 -22.30
C PHE A 260 12.17 -5.87 -22.79
N ASN A 261 11.88 -5.75 -24.08
CA ASN A 261 10.59 -6.12 -24.66
C ASN A 261 10.22 -7.58 -24.37
N ARG A 262 11.16 -8.52 -24.47
CA ARG A 262 10.94 -9.93 -24.12
C ARG A 262 10.63 -10.11 -22.64
N ALA A 263 11.43 -9.49 -21.76
CA ALA A 263 11.24 -9.59 -20.32
C ALA A 263 9.90 -8.96 -19.89
N PHE A 264 9.56 -7.79 -20.42
CA PHE A 264 8.32 -7.09 -20.13
C PHE A 264 7.10 -7.92 -20.57
N LYS A 265 7.09 -8.41 -21.81
CA LYS A 265 6.00 -9.27 -22.32
C LYS A 265 5.84 -10.54 -21.46
N LYS A 266 6.96 -11.15 -21.03
CA LYS A 266 6.92 -12.34 -20.15
C LYS A 266 6.31 -12.04 -18.78
N CYS A 267 6.62 -10.89 -18.16
CA CYS A 267 6.15 -10.54 -16.82
C CYS A 267 4.75 -9.92 -16.82
N VAL A 268 4.45 -9.07 -17.82
CA VAL A 268 3.23 -8.26 -17.86
C VAL A 268 2.15 -8.86 -18.77
N GLY A 269 2.54 -9.81 -19.65
CA GLY A 269 1.64 -10.47 -20.60
C GLY A 269 1.50 -9.73 -21.93
N THR A 270 1.78 -8.43 -22.00
CA THR A 270 1.67 -7.60 -23.20
C THR A 270 2.98 -6.86 -23.50
N PRO A 271 3.28 -6.53 -24.75
CA PRO A 271 4.44 -5.71 -25.09
C PRO A 271 4.34 -4.29 -24.50
N PRO A 272 5.48 -3.63 -24.15
CA PRO A 272 5.47 -2.31 -23.50
C PRO A 272 4.73 -1.23 -24.29
N GLY A 273 4.86 -1.22 -25.62
CA GLY A 273 4.14 -0.26 -26.46
C GLY A 273 2.62 -0.47 -26.49
N ALA A 274 2.15 -1.72 -26.43
CA ALA A 274 0.74 -2.04 -26.32
C ALA A 274 0.18 -1.66 -24.94
N TRP A 275 0.95 -1.96 -23.90
CA TRP A 275 0.62 -1.58 -22.52
C TRP A 275 0.45 -0.06 -22.37
N ARG A 276 1.41 0.74 -22.91
CA ARG A 276 1.34 2.21 -22.89
C ARG A 276 0.08 2.74 -23.56
N ARG A 277 -0.26 2.23 -24.75
CA ARG A 277 -1.48 2.66 -25.47
C ARG A 277 -2.75 2.34 -24.70
N GLY A 278 -2.85 1.16 -24.10
CA GLY A 278 -4.00 0.76 -23.30
C GLY A 278 -4.23 1.71 -22.10
N ARG A 279 -3.15 2.11 -21.43
CA ARG A 279 -3.23 3.06 -20.28
C ARG A 279 -3.66 4.46 -20.73
N GLN A 280 -3.15 4.97 -21.83
CA GLN A 280 -3.53 6.28 -22.35
C GLN A 280 -5.02 6.33 -22.74
N THR A 281 -5.55 5.25 -23.30
CA THR A 281 -6.97 5.17 -23.66
C THR A 281 -7.86 5.13 -22.40
N SER A 282 -7.45 4.41 -21.36
CA SER A 282 -8.20 4.35 -20.08
C SER A 282 -8.20 5.70 -19.36
N ALA A 283 -7.06 6.40 -19.33
CA ALA A 283 -6.97 7.73 -18.72
C ALA A 283 -7.85 8.77 -19.43
N GLN A 284 -7.94 8.73 -20.77
CA GLN A 284 -8.82 9.61 -21.55
C GLN A 284 -10.31 9.31 -21.35
N ALA A 285 -10.68 8.04 -21.17
CA ALA A 285 -12.07 7.66 -20.91
C ALA A 285 -12.54 8.07 -19.49
N GLY A 286 -11.64 8.10 -18.50
CA GLY A 286 -11.93 8.53 -17.12
C GLY A 286 -12.13 10.06 -16.97
N VAL A 287 -11.60 10.87 -17.88
CA VAL A 287 -11.76 12.34 -17.89
C VAL A 287 -13.07 12.76 -18.55
N ALA A 288 -13.74 11.86 -19.27
CA ALA A 288 -14.98 12.16 -20.03
C ALA A 288 -16.28 11.78 -19.28
N GLN A 289 -16.18 11.30 -18.04
CA GLN A 289 -17.31 11.03 -17.13
C GLN A 289 -17.24 11.97 -15.92
#